data_b6e1365806f2e9fa53332da29bb98016
#
_entry.id   b6e1365806f2e9fa53332da29bb98016
#
_cell.length_a   1.000
_cell.length_b   1.000
_cell.length_c   1.000
_cell.angle_alpha   90.00
_cell.angle_beta   90.00
_cell.angle_gamma   90.00
#
_symmetry.space_group_name_H-M   'P 1'
#
loop_
_entity.id
_entity.type
_entity.pdbx_description
1 polymer ?
#
loop_
_entity_poly.entity_id
_entity_poly.type
_entity_poly.pdbx_seq_one_letter_code
_entity_poly.pdbx_strand_id
1 'polypeptide(L)'
;MQTEHERKDAGTITVPTAVSNYNLDCILSYCFDGGSGYWIDRIEVVDDDYRGAKYGSEVITHGGKLKVFVDGEEHLLTKPMLLKGCELYAIRRKEWRPDDFDAEDTDIILQYALFGDVVYG
;
A
#
# COMPACT_ATOMS: atom_id res chain seq x y z
N MET A 1 29.60 -22.31 21.22
CA MET A 1 29.78 -21.51 19.96
C MET A 1 29.29 -22.34 18.78
N GLN A 2 28.51 -21.72 17.90
CA GLN A 2 28.03 -22.40 16.70
C GLN A 2 29.13 -22.47 15.63
N THR A 3 29.14 -23.57 14.89
CA THR A 3 30.01 -23.72 13.71
C THR A 3 29.46 -22.86 12.54
N GLU A 4 30.28 -22.71 11.50
CA GLU A 4 29.86 -22.01 10.28
C GLU A 4 28.62 -22.68 9.65
N HIS A 5 28.60 -24.01 9.62
CA HIS A 5 27.44 -24.76 9.12
C HIS A 5 26.17 -24.47 9.90
N GLU A 6 26.26 -24.42 11.24
CA GLU A 6 25.13 -24.17 12.10
C GLU A 6 24.56 -22.72 11.96
N ARG A 7 25.40 -21.78 11.57
CA ARG A 7 25.00 -20.37 11.35
C ARG A 7 24.36 -20.11 10.00
N LYS A 8 24.49 -21.03 9.06
CA LYS A 8 23.87 -20.86 7.73
C LYS A 8 22.37 -21.01 7.84
N ASP A 9 21.64 -20.20 7.09
CA ASP A 9 20.19 -20.30 7.00
C ASP A 9 19.82 -21.57 6.27
N ALA A 10 18.92 -22.35 6.85
CA ALA A 10 18.35 -23.52 6.19
C ALA A 10 17.28 -23.13 5.17
N GLY A 11 16.66 -21.98 5.35
CA GLY A 11 15.61 -21.45 4.50
C GLY A 11 14.84 -20.35 5.22
N THR A 12 13.70 -19.99 4.69
CA THR A 12 12.83 -18.98 5.27
C THR A 12 11.41 -19.54 5.45
N ILE A 13 10.67 -18.96 6.39
CA ILE A 13 9.23 -19.22 6.55
C ILE A 13 8.47 -17.93 6.41
N THR A 14 7.22 -18.02 5.95
CA THR A 14 6.32 -16.88 5.87
C THR A 14 5.19 -17.07 6.85
N VAL A 15 4.92 -16.04 7.65
CA VAL A 15 3.85 -16.04 8.66
C VAL A 15 2.88 -14.93 8.32
N PRO A 16 1.56 -15.19 8.32
CA PRO A 16 0.58 -14.13 8.09
C PRO A 16 0.74 -13.02 9.13
N THR A 17 0.74 -11.78 8.64
CA THR A 17 0.85 -10.59 9.47
C THR A 17 -0.40 -9.74 9.30
N ALA A 18 -1.00 -9.32 10.41
CA ALA A 18 -2.18 -8.47 10.38
C ALA A 18 -1.82 -7.06 9.90
N VAL A 19 -2.68 -6.51 9.04
CA VAL A 19 -2.62 -5.12 8.60
C VAL A 19 -3.90 -4.44 9.08
N SER A 20 -3.78 -3.39 9.90
CA SER A 20 -4.95 -2.72 10.46
C SER A 20 -5.57 -1.74 9.46
N ASN A 21 -6.86 -1.43 9.66
CA ASN A 21 -7.51 -0.36 8.90
C ASN A 21 -6.78 0.97 9.08
N TYR A 22 -6.33 1.25 10.30
CA TYR A 22 -5.56 2.46 10.59
C TYR A 22 -4.30 2.55 9.71
N ASN A 23 -3.57 1.45 9.55
CA ASN A 23 -2.39 1.44 8.69
C ASN A 23 -2.74 1.74 7.24
N LEU A 24 -3.82 1.16 6.71
CA LEU A 24 -4.26 1.42 5.33
C LEU A 24 -4.69 2.88 5.15
N ASP A 25 -5.44 3.42 6.10
CA ASP A 25 -5.86 4.82 6.05
C ASP A 25 -4.66 5.77 6.06
N CYS A 26 -3.66 5.49 6.90
CA CYS A 26 -2.43 6.29 6.95
C CYS A 26 -1.64 6.21 5.64
N ILE A 27 -1.51 5.02 5.06
CA ILE A 27 -0.81 4.84 3.78
C ILE A 27 -1.45 5.73 2.70
N LEU A 28 -2.77 5.66 2.55
CA LEU A 28 -3.47 6.45 1.53
C LEU A 28 -3.45 7.94 1.84
N SER A 29 -3.56 8.32 3.10
CA SER A 29 -3.47 9.72 3.51
C SER A 29 -2.11 10.33 3.11
N TYR A 30 -1.01 9.65 3.39
CA TYR A 30 0.32 10.11 2.98
C TYR A 30 0.45 10.21 1.46
N CYS A 31 -0.05 9.22 0.72
CA CYS A 31 0.00 9.24 -0.73
C CYS A 31 -0.78 10.41 -1.32
N PHE A 32 -2.00 10.62 -0.84
CA PHE A 32 -2.92 11.62 -1.40
C PHE A 32 -2.59 13.03 -0.93
N ASP A 33 -1.95 13.18 0.21
CA ASP A 33 -1.54 14.49 0.74
C ASP A 33 -0.19 14.97 0.18
N GLY A 34 0.34 14.31 -0.84
CA GLY A 34 1.50 14.78 -1.57
C GLY A 34 2.56 13.74 -1.88
N GLY A 35 2.62 12.61 -1.16
CA GLY A 35 3.65 11.59 -1.37
C GLY A 35 3.65 10.98 -2.76
N SER A 36 2.48 10.83 -3.36
CA SER A 36 2.31 10.26 -4.71
C SER A 36 1.84 11.31 -5.73
N GLY A 37 1.81 12.58 -5.35
CA GLY A 37 1.30 13.66 -6.20
C GLY A 37 2.09 13.90 -7.47
N TYR A 38 3.33 13.41 -7.55
CA TYR A 38 4.16 13.59 -8.74
C TYR A 38 3.76 12.67 -9.91
N TRP A 39 2.91 11.66 -9.66
CA TRP A 39 2.43 10.77 -10.71
C TRP A 39 0.91 10.60 -10.72
N ILE A 40 0.20 10.93 -9.65
CA ILE A 40 -1.27 10.89 -9.59
C ILE A 40 -1.84 12.22 -10.04
N ASP A 41 -2.73 12.19 -11.03
CA ASP A 41 -3.41 13.40 -11.51
C ASP A 41 -4.53 13.82 -10.58
N ARG A 42 -5.39 12.86 -10.20
CA ARG A 42 -6.50 13.08 -9.29
C ARG A 42 -7.05 11.75 -8.80
N ILE A 43 -7.90 11.83 -7.78
CA ILE A 43 -8.58 10.69 -7.19
C ILE A 43 -10.07 11.00 -7.12
N GLU A 44 -10.89 10.01 -7.43
CA GLU A 44 -12.34 10.10 -7.30
C GLU A 44 -12.88 8.91 -6.52
N VAL A 45 -13.90 9.15 -5.70
CA VAL A 45 -14.61 8.07 -5.01
C VAL A 45 -15.63 7.48 -6.01
N VAL A 46 -15.59 6.16 -6.20
CA VAL A 46 -16.49 5.48 -7.14
C VAL A 46 -17.95 5.73 -6.73
N ASP A 47 -18.76 6.22 -7.68
CA ASP A 47 -20.18 6.54 -7.48
C ASP A 47 -20.43 7.56 -6.35
N ASP A 48 -19.41 8.31 -5.94
CA ASP A 48 -19.47 9.23 -4.81
C ASP A 48 -19.94 8.54 -3.52
N ASP A 49 -19.72 7.23 -3.44
CA ASP A 49 -20.14 6.39 -2.31
C ASP A 49 -19.01 6.24 -1.30
N TYR A 50 -19.02 7.09 -0.29
CA TYR A 50 -18.00 7.12 0.76
C TYR A 50 -18.15 6.03 1.81
N ARG A 51 -19.24 5.26 1.78
CA ARG A 51 -19.50 4.18 2.75
C ARG A 51 -19.41 4.64 4.21
N GLY A 52 -19.76 5.89 4.46
CA GLY A 52 -19.68 6.47 5.79
C GLY A 52 -18.33 7.07 6.15
N ALA A 53 -17.32 6.98 5.28
CA ALA A 53 -16.04 7.60 5.50
C ALA A 53 -16.14 9.13 5.40
N LYS A 54 -15.35 9.82 6.22
CA LYS A 54 -15.28 11.29 6.19
C LYS A 54 -14.40 11.80 5.06
N TYR A 55 -13.30 11.09 4.78
CA TYR A 55 -12.31 11.50 3.78
C TYR A 55 -12.11 10.41 2.73
N GLY A 56 -11.70 10.80 1.52
CA GLY A 56 -11.41 9.87 0.44
C GLY A 56 -10.37 8.82 0.80
N SER A 57 -9.36 9.18 1.60
CA SER A 57 -8.32 8.25 2.05
C SER A 57 -8.85 7.12 2.95
N GLU A 58 -10.04 7.26 3.49
CA GLU A 58 -10.64 6.26 4.38
C GLU A 58 -11.70 5.40 3.68
N VAL A 59 -12.02 5.69 2.43
CA VAL A 59 -13.09 5.00 1.69
C VAL A 59 -12.79 3.50 1.54
N ILE A 60 -11.55 3.16 1.27
CA ILE A 60 -11.14 1.76 1.06
C ILE A 60 -11.41 0.89 2.29
N THR A 61 -11.05 1.37 3.47
CA THR A 61 -11.26 0.61 4.72
C THR A 61 -12.73 0.53 5.12
N HIS A 62 -13.56 1.43 4.61
CA HIS A 62 -15.01 1.38 4.79
C HIS A 62 -15.70 0.51 3.73
N GLY A 63 -14.94 -0.15 2.86
CA GLY A 63 -15.49 -1.07 1.86
C GLY A 63 -15.83 -0.43 0.52
N GLY A 64 -15.51 0.85 0.34
CA GLY A 64 -15.67 1.55 -0.92
C GLY A 64 -14.51 1.34 -1.86
N LYS A 65 -14.55 2.03 -2.99
CA LYS A 65 -13.53 1.94 -4.06
C LYS A 65 -13.11 3.32 -4.50
N LEU A 66 -11.90 3.44 -5.02
CA LEU A 66 -11.37 4.69 -5.55
C LEU A 66 -10.97 4.51 -7.01
N LYS A 67 -11.09 5.59 -7.77
CA LYS A 67 -10.49 5.73 -9.09
C LYS A 67 -9.26 6.60 -8.96
N VAL A 68 -8.12 6.10 -9.38
CA VAL A 68 -6.86 6.83 -9.39
C VAL A 68 -6.50 7.13 -10.84
N PHE A 69 -6.40 8.40 -11.19
CA PHE A 69 -6.12 8.85 -12.57
C PHE A 69 -4.64 9.12 -12.73
N VAL A 70 -4.03 8.48 -13.71
CA VAL A 70 -2.59 8.56 -14.00
C VAL A 70 -2.42 8.70 -15.51
N ASP A 71 -1.82 9.80 -15.96
CA ASP A 71 -1.58 10.07 -17.39
C ASP A 71 -2.86 9.93 -18.24
N GLY A 72 -3.99 10.39 -17.72
CA GLY A 72 -5.27 10.30 -18.39
C GLY A 72 -5.94 8.93 -18.33
N GLU A 73 -5.31 7.94 -17.73
CA GLU A 73 -5.87 6.61 -17.55
C GLU A 73 -6.49 6.44 -16.17
N GLU A 74 -7.59 5.71 -16.13
CA GLU A 74 -8.31 5.44 -14.89
C GLU A 74 -7.91 4.07 -14.34
N HIS A 75 -7.48 4.04 -13.08
CA HIS A 75 -7.14 2.81 -12.37
C HIS A 75 -8.07 2.63 -11.18
N LEU A 76 -8.70 1.48 -11.09
CA LEU A 76 -9.53 1.14 -9.93
C LEU A 76 -8.64 0.69 -8.78
N LEU A 77 -8.89 1.22 -7.57
CA LEU A 77 -8.23 0.79 -6.34
C LEU A 77 -9.26 0.18 -5.41
N THR A 78 -9.00 -1.02 -4.95
CA THR A 78 -9.85 -1.75 -3.99
C THR A 78 -9.02 -2.19 -2.79
N LYS A 79 -9.70 -2.62 -1.72
CA LYS A 79 -9.03 -3.10 -0.51
C LYS A 79 -8.12 -4.31 -0.77
N PRO A 80 -8.56 -5.35 -1.50
CA PRO A 80 -7.66 -6.47 -1.81
C PRO A 80 -6.40 -6.05 -2.56
N MET A 81 -6.51 -5.10 -3.48
CA MET A 81 -5.36 -4.57 -4.21
C MET A 81 -4.38 -3.87 -3.28
N LEU A 82 -4.90 -3.05 -2.36
CA LEU A 82 -4.05 -2.34 -1.41
C LEU A 82 -3.34 -3.31 -0.46
N LEU A 83 -4.04 -4.33 0.02
CA LEU A 83 -3.44 -5.38 0.83
C LEU A 83 -2.35 -6.13 0.05
N LYS A 84 -2.56 -6.39 -1.23
CA LYS A 84 -1.54 -7.00 -2.08
C LYS A 84 -0.32 -6.11 -2.23
N GLY A 85 -0.51 -4.81 -2.31
CA GLY A 85 0.59 -3.84 -2.32
C GLY A 85 1.40 -3.90 -1.04
N CYS A 86 0.75 -3.99 0.12
CA CYS A 86 1.40 -4.16 1.42
C CYS A 86 2.20 -5.46 1.46
N GLU A 87 1.62 -6.56 0.97
CA GLU A 87 2.28 -7.87 0.92
C GLU A 87 3.56 -7.82 0.09
N LEU A 88 3.48 -7.26 -1.12
CA LEU A 88 4.65 -7.14 -2.00
C LEU A 88 5.75 -6.28 -1.37
N TYR A 89 5.35 -5.18 -0.73
CA TYR A 89 6.29 -4.33 -0.01
C TYR A 89 7.00 -5.11 1.10
N ALA A 90 6.22 -5.80 1.96
CA ALA A 90 6.74 -6.55 3.09
C ALA A 90 7.69 -7.68 2.63
N ILE A 91 7.34 -8.39 1.57
CA ILE A 91 8.18 -9.46 1.01
C ILE A 91 9.52 -8.91 0.53
N ARG A 92 9.49 -7.80 -0.21
CA ARG A 92 10.71 -7.20 -0.79
C ARG A 92 11.60 -6.55 0.27
N ARG A 93 10.99 -5.92 1.28
CA ARG A 93 11.71 -5.31 2.40
C ARG A 93 12.06 -6.32 3.49
N LYS A 94 11.44 -7.50 3.49
CA LYS A 94 11.59 -8.55 4.50
C LYS A 94 11.19 -8.07 5.90
N GLU A 95 10.26 -7.12 5.97
CA GLU A 95 9.74 -6.57 7.22
C GLU A 95 8.41 -5.85 7.00
N TRP A 96 7.65 -5.71 8.07
CA TRP A 96 6.43 -4.90 8.09
C TRP A 96 6.44 -4.04 9.35
N ARG A 97 6.81 -2.77 9.19
CA ARG A 97 6.89 -1.79 10.28
C ARG A 97 6.16 -0.50 9.90
N PRO A 98 4.82 -0.51 9.88
CA PRO A 98 4.05 0.64 9.41
C PRO A 98 4.25 1.92 10.23
N ASP A 99 4.63 1.80 11.52
CA ASP A 99 4.90 2.98 12.34
C ASP A 99 6.15 3.76 11.89
N ASP A 100 7.03 3.12 11.13
CA ASP A 100 8.26 3.72 10.62
C ASP A 100 8.12 4.21 9.17
N PHE A 101 6.93 4.11 8.57
CA PHE A 101 6.73 4.50 7.18
C PHE A 101 6.86 6.01 6.99
N ASP A 102 7.57 6.40 5.94
CA ASP A 102 7.59 7.76 5.41
C ASP A 102 6.80 7.83 4.08
N ALA A 103 6.82 8.98 3.44
CA ALA A 103 6.10 9.18 2.17
C ALA A 103 6.62 8.28 1.05
N GLU A 104 7.90 7.94 1.06
CA GLU A 104 8.47 7.03 0.05
C GLU A 104 7.94 5.61 0.23
N ASP A 105 7.88 5.11 1.47
CA ASP A 105 7.36 3.78 1.75
C ASP A 105 5.91 3.64 1.30
N THR A 106 5.07 4.61 1.63
CA THR A 106 3.64 4.58 1.28
C THR A 106 3.44 4.71 -0.22
N ASP A 107 4.25 5.51 -0.90
CA ASP A 107 4.22 5.65 -2.35
C ASP A 107 4.54 4.31 -3.06
N ILE A 108 5.56 3.61 -2.59
CA ILE A 108 5.94 2.30 -3.12
C ILE A 108 4.79 1.30 -2.95
N ILE A 109 4.16 1.28 -1.78
CA ILE A 109 3.03 0.38 -1.51
C ILE A 109 1.88 0.65 -2.49
N LEU A 110 1.53 1.91 -2.71
CA LEU A 110 0.45 2.26 -3.64
C LEU A 110 0.79 1.85 -5.08
N GLN A 111 2.03 2.05 -5.51
CA GLN A 111 2.46 1.62 -6.84
C GLN A 111 2.38 0.10 -6.98
N TYR A 112 2.79 -0.66 -5.99
CA TYR A 112 2.61 -2.12 -5.98
C TYR A 112 1.13 -2.50 -6.06
N ALA A 113 0.26 -1.78 -5.38
CA ALA A 113 -1.18 -2.05 -5.38
C ALA A 113 -1.78 -1.85 -6.77
N LEU A 114 -1.41 -0.78 -7.47
CA LEU A 114 -1.97 -0.42 -8.78
C LEU A 114 -1.27 -1.13 -9.94
N PHE A 115 0.04 -1.28 -9.88
CA PHE A 115 0.84 -1.72 -11.04
C PHE A 115 1.57 -3.04 -10.82
N GLY A 116 1.63 -3.53 -9.59
CA GLY A 116 2.40 -4.74 -9.26
C GLY A 116 3.92 -4.52 -9.21
N ASP A 117 4.38 -3.30 -9.47
CA ASP A 117 5.79 -2.93 -9.43
C ASP A 117 5.94 -1.42 -9.22
N VAL A 118 7.16 -0.96 -8.94
CA VAL A 118 7.47 0.47 -8.87
C VAL A 118 7.73 0.98 -10.27
N VAL A 119 6.87 1.88 -10.74
CA VAL A 119 6.90 2.43 -12.10
C VAL A 119 7.42 3.86 -12.10
N TYR A 120 7.16 4.61 -11.04
CA TYR A 120 7.49 6.02 -10.90
C TYR A 120 8.50 6.25 -9.78
N GLY A 121 9.32 7.24 -9.92
CA GLY A 121 10.29 7.61 -8.92
C GLY A 121 11.66 7.66 -9.47
#